data_1be2dd49731ca5a4c105738bb0658ab0
#
_entry.id   1be2dd49731ca5a4c105738bb0658ab0
#
_cell.length_a   1.000
_cell.length_b   1.000
_cell.length_c   1.000
_cell.angle_alpha   90.00
_cell.angle_beta   90.00
_cell.angle_gamma   90.00
#
_symmetry.space_group_name_H-M   'P 1'
#
loop_
_entity.id
_entity.type
_entity.pdbx_description
1 polymer ?
#
loop_
_entity_poly.entity_id
_entity_poly.type
_entity_poly.pdbx_seq_one_letter_code
_entity_poly.pdbx_strand_id
1 'polypeptide(L)'
;VSRTLVTGSAGRLGRSVVSALAAAGHEVIGVDRAEGTPADAAASLPADLTDLGEAYEVIARFRPDAVVHLAAIATPFSRSDQVTFRTNTQLAFNVCDAAVALGVGKLIVASSPTVIGYGSPGGWRPAYLAIDEEHPAEPWNAYSLSKLVAEETMRSYARASETTRMAAVRPCFVIAPEEWEGAPTQSGHTVTERLDRPDIAGVSLFNYIDARDAAELLITLLDRLPGLPNGEVFFAGAADALAREPLAELLPRVIPSTAGLAGALTGTTPAFSSAKAERLLGWQAKRSWRTELREY
;
A
#
# COMPACT_ATOMS: atom_id res chain seq x y z
N VAL A 1 -8.24 20.69 -11.02
CA VAL A 1 -8.23 19.44 -11.82
C VAL A 1 -6.80 19.16 -12.20
N SER A 2 -6.25 18.03 -11.80
CA SER A 2 -4.92 17.59 -12.20
C SER A 2 -5.01 16.27 -12.96
N ARG A 3 -4.09 16.04 -13.89
CA ARG A 3 -3.96 14.76 -14.58
C ARG A 3 -3.12 13.82 -13.73
N THR A 4 -3.71 12.71 -13.33
CA THR A 4 -3.05 11.71 -12.45
C THR A 4 -2.93 10.38 -13.19
N LEU A 5 -1.71 9.87 -13.28
CA LEU A 5 -1.43 8.55 -13.85
C LEU A 5 -1.37 7.52 -12.71
N VAL A 6 -2.14 6.45 -12.83
CA VAL A 6 -2.19 5.34 -11.87
C VAL A 6 -1.66 4.09 -12.54
N THR A 7 -0.51 3.59 -12.09
CA THR A 7 0.01 2.29 -12.54
C THR A 7 -0.53 1.17 -11.68
N GLY A 8 -0.70 -0.02 -12.23
CA GLY A 8 -1.40 -1.10 -11.53
C GLY A 8 -2.90 -0.83 -11.39
N SER A 9 -3.47 -0.08 -12.33
CA SER A 9 -4.84 0.43 -12.30
C SER A 9 -5.93 -0.64 -12.32
N ALA A 10 -5.65 -1.81 -12.89
CA ALA A 10 -6.55 -2.96 -12.90
C ALA A 10 -6.54 -3.78 -11.60
N GLY A 11 -5.56 -3.53 -10.71
CA GLY A 11 -5.43 -4.21 -9.42
C GLY A 11 -6.51 -3.84 -8.39
N ARG A 12 -6.58 -4.57 -7.27
CA ARG A 12 -7.54 -4.34 -6.18
C ARG A 12 -7.55 -2.90 -5.67
N LEU A 13 -6.38 -2.38 -5.28
CA LEU A 13 -6.24 -1.01 -4.84
C LEU A 13 -6.38 -0.05 -6.03
N GLY A 14 -5.80 -0.40 -7.17
CA GLY A 14 -5.78 0.46 -8.37
C GLY A 14 -7.18 0.88 -8.83
N ARG A 15 -8.13 -0.06 -8.90
CA ARG A 15 -9.52 0.22 -9.26
C ARG A 15 -10.17 1.25 -8.33
N SER A 16 -10.01 1.06 -7.01
CA SER A 16 -10.55 1.99 -6.02
C SER A 16 -9.88 3.37 -6.10
N VAL A 17 -8.58 3.42 -6.37
CA VAL A 17 -7.84 4.69 -6.55
C VAL A 17 -8.29 5.43 -7.80
N VAL A 18 -8.46 4.72 -8.92
CA VAL A 18 -8.96 5.33 -10.16
C VAL A 18 -10.34 5.92 -9.94
N SER A 19 -11.29 5.15 -9.38
CA SER A 19 -12.65 5.62 -9.11
C SER A 19 -12.67 6.81 -8.14
N ALA A 20 -11.90 6.77 -7.06
CA ALA A 20 -11.86 7.84 -6.09
C ALA A 20 -11.23 9.14 -6.65
N LEU A 21 -10.16 9.04 -7.43
CA LEU A 21 -9.54 10.18 -8.11
C LEU A 21 -10.50 10.81 -9.14
N ALA A 22 -11.20 9.99 -9.93
CA ALA A 22 -12.19 10.47 -10.90
C ALA A 22 -13.36 11.18 -10.22
N ALA A 23 -13.86 10.60 -9.11
CA ALA A 23 -14.91 11.21 -8.28
C ALA A 23 -14.45 12.53 -7.63
N ALA A 24 -13.16 12.69 -7.34
CA ALA A 24 -12.56 13.94 -6.86
C ALA A 24 -12.29 14.96 -8.00
N GLY A 25 -12.63 14.64 -9.24
CA GLY A 25 -12.53 15.53 -10.40
C GLY A 25 -11.15 15.53 -11.09
N HIS A 26 -10.29 14.53 -10.83
CA HIS A 26 -9.04 14.38 -11.56
C HIS A 26 -9.26 13.75 -12.94
N GLU A 27 -8.44 14.12 -13.92
CA GLU A 27 -8.31 13.37 -15.18
C GLU A 27 -7.40 12.17 -14.93
N VAL A 28 -7.96 10.96 -14.87
CA VAL A 28 -7.22 9.75 -14.47
C VAL A 28 -6.79 8.94 -15.67
N ILE A 29 -5.49 8.66 -15.76
CA ILE A 29 -4.91 7.78 -16.77
C ILE A 29 -4.54 6.45 -16.08
N GLY A 30 -5.20 5.37 -16.48
CA GLY A 30 -4.89 4.02 -15.99
C GLY A 30 -3.80 3.35 -16.80
N VAL A 31 -2.80 2.76 -16.16
CA VAL A 31 -1.75 1.96 -16.80
C VAL A 31 -1.62 0.62 -16.09
N ASP A 32 -1.73 -0.46 -16.85
CA ASP A 32 -1.53 -1.83 -16.36
C ASP A 32 -1.02 -2.71 -17.49
N ARG A 33 -0.47 -3.87 -17.18
CA ARG A 33 -0.17 -4.90 -18.19
C ARG A 33 -1.42 -5.64 -18.64
N ALA A 34 -2.39 -5.77 -17.76
CA ALA A 34 -3.67 -6.38 -18.07
C ALA A 34 -4.59 -5.39 -18.80
N GLU A 35 -5.36 -5.89 -19.76
CA GLU A 35 -6.51 -5.16 -20.30
C GLU A 35 -7.59 -5.09 -19.20
N GLY A 36 -8.30 -3.98 -19.10
CA GLY A 36 -9.41 -3.82 -18.16
C GLY A 36 -9.21 -2.73 -17.13
N THR A 37 -8.97 -1.51 -17.57
CA THR A 37 -9.00 -0.33 -16.71
C THR A 37 -10.43 -0.04 -16.24
N PRO A 38 -10.62 0.44 -15.00
CA PRO A 38 -11.93 0.88 -14.52
C PRO A 38 -12.59 1.88 -15.46
N ALA A 39 -13.91 1.79 -15.58
CA ALA A 39 -14.70 2.65 -16.48
C ALA A 39 -14.55 4.15 -16.17
N ASP A 40 -14.15 4.50 -14.96
CA ASP A 40 -13.98 5.88 -14.51
C ASP A 40 -12.66 6.53 -14.97
N ALA A 41 -11.74 5.78 -15.58
CA ALA A 41 -10.53 6.37 -16.15
C ALA A 41 -10.84 7.14 -17.44
N ALA A 42 -10.28 8.33 -17.59
CA ALA A 42 -10.40 9.14 -18.81
C ALA A 42 -9.68 8.48 -20.00
N ALA A 43 -8.59 7.75 -19.72
CA ALA A 43 -7.88 6.93 -20.70
C ALA A 43 -7.20 5.74 -20.01
N SER A 44 -6.92 4.69 -20.77
CA SER A 44 -6.12 3.57 -20.32
C SER A 44 -5.12 3.12 -21.36
N LEU A 45 -3.97 2.61 -20.91
CA LEU A 45 -2.93 2.09 -21.78
C LEU A 45 -2.34 0.79 -21.19
N PRO A 46 -2.33 -0.32 -21.93
CA PRO A 46 -1.53 -1.47 -21.55
C PRO A 46 -0.05 -1.14 -21.76
N ALA A 47 0.78 -1.35 -20.70
CA ALA A 47 2.22 -1.13 -20.77
C ALA A 47 2.97 -2.01 -19.77
N ASP A 48 4.15 -2.51 -20.14
CA ASP A 48 5.07 -3.18 -19.24
C ASP A 48 6.13 -2.20 -18.71
N LEU A 49 5.87 -1.58 -17.59
CA LEU A 49 6.77 -0.59 -16.99
C LEU A 49 8.08 -1.19 -16.43
N THR A 50 8.31 -2.51 -16.59
CA THR A 50 9.65 -3.09 -16.41
C THR A 50 10.57 -2.76 -17.60
N ASP A 51 10.01 -2.35 -18.74
CA ASP A 51 10.73 -1.71 -19.82
C ASP A 51 10.84 -0.21 -19.55
N LEU A 52 12.08 0.31 -19.55
CA LEU A 52 12.33 1.72 -19.28
C LEU A 52 11.75 2.61 -20.39
N GLY A 53 11.81 2.18 -21.63
CA GLY A 53 11.26 2.91 -22.78
C GLY A 53 9.75 3.09 -22.67
N GLU A 54 9.02 2.03 -22.30
CA GLU A 54 7.58 2.10 -22.07
C GLU A 54 7.23 3.02 -20.90
N ALA A 55 8.01 3.00 -19.79
CA ALA A 55 7.80 3.93 -18.69
C ALA A 55 7.95 5.40 -19.12
N TYR A 56 8.98 5.71 -19.92
CA TYR A 56 9.15 7.05 -20.50
C TYR A 56 8.06 7.40 -21.50
N GLU A 57 7.68 6.49 -22.40
CA GLU A 57 6.65 6.71 -23.39
C GLU A 57 5.32 7.10 -22.76
N VAL A 58 4.88 6.32 -21.75
CA VAL A 58 3.61 6.55 -21.06
C VAL A 58 3.59 7.92 -20.39
N ILE A 59 4.64 8.27 -19.63
CA ILE A 59 4.71 9.55 -18.93
C ILE A 59 4.84 10.71 -19.91
N ALA A 60 5.66 10.58 -20.95
CA ALA A 60 5.82 11.62 -21.97
C ALA A 60 4.53 11.87 -22.77
N ARG A 61 3.80 10.79 -23.10
CA ARG A 61 2.54 10.85 -23.86
C ARG A 61 1.45 11.57 -23.10
N PHE A 62 1.26 11.23 -21.82
CA PHE A 62 0.15 11.77 -21.03
C PHE A 62 0.51 13.02 -20.23
N ARG A 63 1.81 13.28 -19.98
CA ARG A 63 2.31 14.43 -19.20
C ARG A 63 1.51 14.64 -17.91
N PRO A 64 1.47 13.64 -17.00
CA PRO A 64 0.70 13.74 -15.79
C PRO A 64 1.32 14.76 -14.83
N ASP A 65 0.47 15.46 -14.07
CA ASP A 65 0.90 16.30 -12.94
C ASP A 65 1.35 15.44 -11.76
N ALA A 66 0.77 14.23 -11.64
CA ALA A 66 1.05 13.30 -10.57
C ALA A 66 1.07 11.84 -11.06
N VAL A 67 1.89 11.01 -10.42
CA VAL A 67 1.91 9.55 -10.62
C VAL A 67 1.63 8.85 -9.29
N VAL A 68 0.69 7.90 -9.28
CA VAL A 68 0.46 6.93 -8.20
C VAL A 68 0.90 5.56 -8.68
N HIS A 69 2.07 5.12 -8.20
CA HIS A 69 2.70 3.88 -8.64
C HIS A 69 2.30 2.70 -7.75
N LEU A 70 1.32 1.90 -8.21
CA LEU A 70 0.82 0.72 -7.52
C LEU A 70 1.22 -0.59 -8.21
N ALA A 71 1.72 -0.54 -9.44
CA ALA A 71 2.10 -1.72 -10.21
C ALA A 71 3.20 -2.51 -9.50
N ALA A 72 2.93 -3.77 -9.22
CA ALA A 72 3.87 -4.70 -8.59
C ALA A 72 3.36 -6.14 -8.70
N ILE A 73 4.25 -7.12 -8.49
CA ILE A 73 3.85 -8.43 -7.98
C ILE A 73 3.48 -8.19 -6.53
N ALA A 74 2.18 -8.17 -6.22
CA ALA A 74 1.64 -7.62 -4.97
C ALA A 74 1.57 -8.62 -3.80
N THR A 75 1.82 -9.91 -4.06
CA THR A 75 1.68 -10.98 -3.07
C THR A 75 3.00 -11.73 -2.89
N PRO A 76 3.52 -11.86 -1.65
CA PRO A 76 4.69 -12.71 -1.38
C PRO A 76 4.44 -14.14 -1.89
N PHE A 77 5.48 -14.79 -2.36
CA PHE A 77 5.49 -16.19 -2.80
C PHE A 77 4.58 -16.55 -3.99
N SER A 78 3.90 -15.59 -4.61
CA SER A 78 3.07 -15.82 -5.81
C SER A 78 3.90 -16.07 -7.07
N ARG A 79 5.17 -15.70 -7.05
CA ARG A 79 6.20 -15.95 -8.09
C ARG A 79 7.52 -16.34 -7.41
N SER A 80 8.50 -16.82 -8.19
CA SER A 80 9.84 -17.07 -7.65
C SER A 80 10.45 -15.77 -7.11
N ASP A 81 11.32 -15.90 -6.10
CA ASP A 81 11.97 -14.77 -5.45
C ASP A 81 12.73 -13.88 -6.44
N GLN A 82 13.46 -14.47 -7.37
CA GLN A 82 14.18 -13.72 -8.40
C GLN A 82 13.25 -12.90 -9.28
N VAL A 83 12.12 -13.47 -9.71
CA VAL A 83 11.13 -12.77 -10.54
C VAL A 83 10.49 -11.64 -9.76
N THR A 84 10.07 -11.91 -8.52
CA THR A 84 9.43 -10.92 -7.65
C THR A 84 10.35 -9.74 -7.38
N PHE A 85 11.57 -10.00 -6.93
CA PHE A 85 12.55 -8.96 -6.62
C PHE A 85 12.88 -8.12 -7.84
N ARG A 86 13.31 -8.78 -8.96
CA ARG A 86 13.67 -8.07 -10.18
C ARG A 86 12.51 -7.21 -10.71
N THR A 87 11.31 -7.77 -10.82
CA THR A 87 10.16 -7.06 -11.38
C THR A 87 9.82 -5.85 -10.54
N ASN A 88 9.68 -6.01 -9.22
CA ASN A 88 9.24 -4.91 -8.36
C ASN A 88 10.28 -3.80 -8.25
N THR A 89 11.56 -4.14 -8.15
CA THR A 89 12.64 -3.13 -8.08
C THR A 89 12.80 -2.39 -9.40
N GLN A 90 12.67 -3.08 -10.53
CA GLN A 90 12.75 -2.47 -11.84
C GLN A 90 11.57 -1.54 -12.11
N LEU A 91 10.33 -1.94 -11.77
CA LEU A 91 9.15 -1.10 -11.84
C LEU A 91 9.33 0.21 -11.05
N ALA A 92 9.76 0.10 -9.78
CA ALA A 92 9.96 1.27 -8.94
C ALA A 92 11.06 2.20 -9.49
N PHE A 93 12.19 1.63 -9.93
CA PHE A 93 13.28 2.42 -10.51
C PHE A 93 12.84 3.13 -11.80
N ASN A 94 12.27 2.42 -12.76
CA ASN A 94 11.89 2.97 -14.06
C ASN A 94 10.85 4.08 -13.93
N VAL A 95 9.85 3.91 -13.04
CA VAL A 95 8.81 4.93 -12.85
C VAL A 95 9.36 6.15 -12.13
N CYS A 96 10.24 5.98 -11.12
CA CYS A 96 10.89 7.10 -10.45
C CYS A 96 11.77 7.89 -11.41
N ASP A 97 12.59 7.18 -12.20
CA ASP A 97 13.49 7.78 -13.18
C ASP A 97 12.72 8.58 -14.24
N ALA A 98 11.76 7.95 -14.89
CA ALA A 98 10.96 8.61 -15.91
C ALA A 98 10.14 9.79 -15.36
N ALA A 99 9.56 9.67 -14.15
CA ALA A 99 8.79 10.74 -13.53
C ALA A 99 9.66 11.97 -13.24
N VAL A 100 10.85 11.77 -12.68
CA VAL A 100 11.78 12.88 -12.40
C VAL A 100 12.33 13.50 -13.68
N ALA A 101 12.81 12.67 -14.61
CA ALA A 101 13.39 13.16 -15.85
C ALA A 101 12.40 13.95 -16.72
N LEU A 102 11.10 13.60 -16.66
CA LEU A 102 10.04 14.26 -17.42
C LEU A 102 9.31 15.35 -16.61
N GLY A 103 9.78 15.67 -15.40
CA GLY A 103 9.28 16.79 -14.61
C GLY A 103 7.90 16.58 -14.00
N VAL A 104 7.52 15.33 -13.66
CA VAL A 104 6.28 15.07 -12.93
C VAL A 104 6.35 15.72 -11.55
N GLY A 105 5.35 16.52 -11.20
CA GLY A 105 5.37 17.30 -9.95
C GLY A 105 5.22 16.46 -8.69
N LYS A 106 4.50 15.33 -8.75
CA LYS A 106 4.19 14.48 -7.57
C LYS A 106 4.28 12.99 -7.91
N LEU A 107 4.92 12.22 -7.02
CA LEU A 107 5.00 10.77 -7.16
C LEU A 107 4.73 10.09 -5.81
N ILE A 108 3.78 9.16 -5.79
CA ILE A 108 3.55 8.27 -4.64
C ILE A 108 3.86 6.84 -5.08
N VAL A 109 4.66 6.13 -4.27
CA VAL A 109 5.06 4.74 -4.51
C VAL A 109 4.42 3.82 -3.47
N ALA A 110 3.79 2.74 -3.91
CA ALA A 110 3.25 1.72 -3.01
C ALA A 110 4.35 0.79 -2.51
N SER A 111 4.62 0.85 -1.21
CA SER A 111 5.40 -0.11 -0.44
C SER A 111 4.50 -1.17 0.21
N SER A 112 4.89 -1.69 1.37
CA SER A 112 4.15 -2.70 2.13
C SER A 112 4.56 -2.70 3.60
N PRO A 113 3.67 -3.01 4.55
CA PRO A 113 4.04 -3.22 5.95
C PRO A 113 4.97 -4.43 6.16
N THR A 114 5.07 -5.34 5.18
CA THR A 114 5.97 -6.51 5.25
C THR A 114 7.45 -6.13 5.34
N VAL A 115 7.82 -4.90 5.01
CA VAL A 115 9.20 -4.38 5.18
C VAL A 115 9.67 -4.46 6.63
N ILE A 116 8.75 -4.49 7.60
CA ILE A 116 9.04 -4.62 9.03
C ILE A 116 9.61 -6.01 9.39
N GLY A 117 9.32 -7.05 8.58
CA GLY A 117 9.93 -8.37 8.75
C GLY A 117 9.09 -9.41 9.49
N TYR A 118 7.86 -9.09 9.87
CA TYR A 118 6.98 -10.07 10.53
C TYR A 118 6.78 -11.33 9.67
N GLY A 119 6.51 -12.45 10.35
CA GLY A 119 6.36 -13.76 9.70
C GLY A 119 7.67 -14.42 9.28
N SER A 120 8.83 -13.91 9.70
CA SER A 120 10.13 -14.53 9.45
C SER A 120 10.22 -15.94 10.05
N PRO A 121 10.64 -16.97 9.27
CA PRO A 121 10.81 -18.33 9.76
C PRO A 121 11.86 -18.47 10.86
N GLY A 122 12.85 -17.58 10.90
CA GLY A 122 13.88 -17.53 11.94
C GLY A 122 13.40 -16.94 13.26
N GLY A 123 12.12 -16.58 13.34
CA GLY A 123 11.54 -15.83 14.43
C GLY A 123 11.62 -14.32 14.17
N TRP A 124 10.61 -13.60 14.60
CA TRP A 124 10.55 -12.16 14.53
C TRP A 124 9.95 -11.61 15.82
N ARG A 125 10.48 -10.50 16.28
CA ARG A 125 9.97 -9.78 17.44
C ARG A 125 9.89 -8.30 17.12
N PRO A 126 8.74 -7.64 17.33
CA PRO A 126 8.67 -6.20 17.16
C PRO A 126 9.54 -5.50 18.22
N ALA A 127 10.13 -4.37 17.85
CA ALA A 127 10.83 -3.51 18.79
C ALA A 127 9.84 -2.88 19.79
N TYR A 128 8.64 -2.57 19.31
CA TYR A 128 7.51 -2.03 20.10
C TYR A 128 6.18 -2.24 19.36
N LEU A 129 5.06 -2.02 20.07
CA LEU A 129 3.69 -2.00 19.56
C LEU A 129 2.94 -0.75 20.09
N ALA A 130 2.07 -0.07 19.31
CA ALA A 130 1.80 -0.34 17.90
C ALA A 130 2.99 0.08 17.04
N ILE A 131 3.18 -0.64 15.91
CA ILE A 131 4.24 -0.40 14.94
C ILE A 131 3.91 0.87 14.14
N ASP A 132 4.84 1.81 14.07
CA ASP A 132 4.77 3.01 13.23
C ASP A 132 5.90 3.03 12.20
N GLU A 133 6.03 4.13 11.47
CA GLU A 133 6.99 4.29 10.38
C GLU A 133 8.46 4.31 10.84
N GLU A 134 8.71 4.57 12.11
CA GLU A 134 10.06 4.60 12.71
C GLU A 134 10.54 3.20 13.16
N HIS A 135 9.65 2.20 13.12
CA HIS A 135 10.03 0.82 13.46
C HIS A 135 11.10 0.31 12.46
N PRO A 136 12.15 -0.38 12.94
CA PRO A 136 13.18 -0.94 12.09
C PRO A 136 12.62 -1.80 10.95
N ALA A 137 13.16 -1.63 9.75
CA ALA A 137 12.83 -2.46 8.60
C ALA A 137 13.77 -3.67 8.53
N GLU A 138 13.21 -4.87 8.60
CA GLU A 138 13.93 -6.15 8.62
C GLU A 138 13.34 -7.15 7.60
N PRO A 139 13.31 -6.81 6.29
CA PRO A 139 12.70 -7.65 5.29
C PRO A 139 13.45 -8.98 5.19
N TRP A 140 12.71 -10.12 5.18
CA TRP A 140 13.29 -11.45 5.15
C TRP A 140 13.02 -12.25 3.87
N ASN A 141 12.13 -11.76 2.99
CA ASN A 141 11.81 -12.40 1.71
C ASN A 141 11.94 -11.41 0.56
N ALA A 142 11.98 -11.93 -0.67
CA ALA A 142 12.19 -11.13 -1.88
C ALA A 142 11.13 -10.04 -2.10
N TYR A 143 9.88 -10.31 -1.73
CA TYR A 143 8.80 -9.31 -1.83
C TYR A 143 9.03 -8.13 -0.87
N SER A 144 9.20 -8.41 0.43
CA SER A 144 9.43 -7.36 1.42
C SER A 144 10.72 -6.57 1.15
N LEU A 145 11.79 -7.27 0.73
CA LEU A 145 13.03 -6.62 0.32
C LEU A 145 12.80 -5.72 -0.91
N SER A 146 12.05 -6.18 -1.92
CA SER A 146 11.74 -5.36 -3.09
C SER A 146 10.96 -4.10 -2.75
N LYS A 147 10.08 -4.17 -1.74
CA LYS A 147 9.31 -3.01 -1.27
C LYS A 147 10.18 -2.01 -0.50
N LEU A 148 11.11 -2.50 0.33
CA LEU A 148 12.09 -1.62 0.97
C LEU A 148 13.01 -0.95 -0.07
N VAL A 149 13.47 -1.68 -1.08
CA VAL A 149 14.26 -1.11 -2.18
C VAL A 149 13.45 -0.05 -2.94
N ALA A 150 12.15 -0.24 -3.14
CA ALA A 150 11.29 0.77 -3.75
C ALA A 150 11.20 2.06 -2.92
N GLU A 151 11.12 1.96 -1.57
CA GLU A 151 11.19 3.13 -0.69
C GLU A 151 12.54 3.84 -0.79
N GLU A 152 13.65 3.11 -0.76
CA GLU A 152 14.99 3.70 -0.86
C GLU A 152 15.27 4.29 -2.25
N THR A 153 14.76 3.68 -3.32
CA THR A 153 14.78 4.25 -4.67
C THR A 153 14.04 5.59 -4.68
N MET A 154 12.80 5.62 -4.20
CA MET A 154 12.01 6.85 -4.10
C MET A 154 12.75 7.93 -3.28
N ARG A 155 13.30 7.58 -2.10
CA ARG A 155 14.07 8.52 -1.26
C ARG A 155 15.32 9.04 -1.97
N SER A 156 16.00 8.19 -2.75
CA SER A 156 17.16 8.60 -3.54
C SER A 156 16.79 9.68 -4.55
N TYR A 157 15.72 9.46 -5.31
CA TYR A 157 15.21 10.45 -6.27
C TYR A 157 14.64 11.69 -5.57
N ALA A 158 14.02 11.55 -4.41
CA ALA A 158 13.51 12.67 -3.62
C ALA A 158 14.63 13.60 -3.14
N ARG A 159 15.83 13.04 -2.83
CA ARG A 159 17.03 13.86 -2.49
C ARG A 159 17.65 14.53 -3.71
N ALA A 160 17.54 13.91 -4.88
CA ALA A 160 18.14 14.42 -6.11
C ALA A 160 17.23 15.41 -6.87
N SER A 161 15.92 15.41 -6.61
CA SER A 161 14.97 16.26 -7.33
C SER A 161 14.55 17.48 -6.51
N GLU A 162 14.66 18.65 -7.11
CA GLU A 162 14.14 19.90 -6.55
C GLU A 162 12.65 20.13 -6.89
N THR A 163 12.16 19.50 -7.94
CA THR A 163 10.84 19.77 -8.53
C THR A 163 9.81 18.69 -8.24
N THR A 164 10.21 17.42 -8.13
CA THR A 164 9.30 16.30 -7.88
C THR A 164 9.17 16.06 -6.38
N ARG A 165 7.96 16.14 -5.86
CA ARG A 165 7.64 15.80 -4.47
C ARG A 165 7.21 14.33 -4.40
N MET A 166 7.80 13.58 -3.48
CA MET A 166 7.65 12.12 -3.41
C MET A 166 7.29 11.64 -2.02
N ALA A 167 6.51 10.58 -1.95
CA ALA A 167 6.27 9.81 -0.74
C ALA A 167 6.05 8.33 -1.07
N ALA A 168 6.18 7.47 -0.07
CA ALA A 168 5.75 6.07 -0.14
C ALA A 168 4.59 5.83 0.82
N VAL A 169 3.73 4.86 0.46
CA VAL A 169 2.67 4.38 1.33
C VAL A 169 2.85 2.89 1.55
N ARG A 170 2.72 2.43 2.79
CA ARG A 170 2.69 1.03 3.22
C ARG A 170 1.23 0.61 3.46
N PRO A 171 0.46 0.22 2.43
CA PRO A 171 -0.91 -0.22 2.62
C PRO A 171 -0.92 -1.52 3.41
N CYS A 172 -1.67 -1.57 4.50
CA CYS A 172 -1.99 -2.80 5.21
C CYS A 172 -2.72 -3.78 4.27
N PHE A 173 -3.11 -4.95 4.76
CA PHE A 173 -3.79 -5.95 3.93
C PHE A 173 -5.05 -5.34 3.29
N VAL A 174 -4.96 -5.07 1.99
CA VAL A 174 -6.01 -4.35 1.26
C VAL A 174 -7.20 -5.26 1.06
N ILE A 175 -8.38 -4.80 1.47
CA ILE A 175 -9.68 -5.43 1.26
C ILE A 175 -10.45 -4.59 0.26
N ALA A 176 -10.79 -5.18 -0.89
CA ALA A 176 -11.57 -4.54 -1.93
C ALA A 176 -13.08 -4.56 -1.59
N PRO A 177 -13.90 -3.66 -2.15
CA PRO A 177 -15.35 -3.59 -1.84
C PRO A 177 -16.07 -4.93 -2.00
N GLU A 178 -15.79 -5.67 -3.06
CA GLU A 178 -16.38 -6.97 -3.34
C GLU A 178 -16.01 -8.06 -2.32
N GLU A 179 -14.90 -7.90 -1.62
CA GLU A 179 -14.43 -8.86 -0.61
C GLU A 179 -15.22 -8.73 0.70
N TRP A 180 -15.81 -7.57 0.97
CA TRP A 180 -16.77 -7.38 2.07
C TRP A 180 -18.09 -8.12 1.81
N GLU A 181 -18.42 -8.35 0.55
CA GLU A 181 -19.62 -9.09 0.10
C GLU A 181 -19.37 -10.60 -0.02
N GLY A 182 -18.22 -11.09 0.44
CA GLY A 182 -17.88 -12.52 0.49
C GLY A 182 -17.00 -13.02 -0.65
N ALA A 183 -16.54 -12.15 -1.56
CA ALA A 183 -15.52 -12.56 -2.52
C ALA A 183 -14.20 -12.92 -1.79
N PRO A 184 -13.42 -13.89 -2.32
CA PRO A 184 -12.15 -14.24 -1.72
C PRO A 184 -11.13 -13.10 -1.85
N THR A 185 -10.40 -12.86 -0.76
CA THR A 185 -9.29 -11.89 -0.73
C THR A 185 -8.10 -12.38 -1.57
N GLN A 186 -7.06 -11.56 -1.69
CA GLN A 186 -5.83 -11.95 -2.41
C GLN A 186 -5.15 -13.23 -1.89
N SER A 187 -5.48 -13.65 -0.66
CA SER A 187 -4.96 -14.89 -0.05
C SER A 187 -5.87 -16.10 -0.27
N GLY A 188 -6.97 -15.95 -1.02
CA GLY A 188 -7.92 -17.02 -1.32
C GLY A 188 -8.95 -17.30 -0.23
N HIS A 189 -8.89 -16.62 0.92
CA HIS A 189 -9.86 -16.72 2.02
C HIS A 189 -10.81 -15.52 2.02
N THR A 190 -12.03 -15.68 2.49
CA THR A 190 -12.95 -14.57 2.72
C THR A 190 -12.53 -13.77 3.95
N VAL A 191 -13.06 -12.56 4.12
CA VAL A 191 -12.83 -11.75 5.32
C VAL A 191 -13.40 -12.44 6.56
N THR A 192 -14.57 -13.06 6.44
CA THR A 192 -15.19 -13.85 7.53
C THR A 192 -14.31 -15.01 7.96
N GLU A 193 -13.77 -15.79 7.02
CA GLU A 193 -12.84 -16.88 7.34
C GLU A 193 -11.58 -16.38 8.05
N ARG A 194 -11.07 -15.19 7.72
CA ARG A 194 -9.93 -14.60 8.42
C ARG A 194 -10.26 -14.17 9.84
N LEU A 195 -11.48 -13.71 10.09
CA LEU A 195 -11.97 -13.37 11.45
C LEU A 195 -12.18 -14.61 12.32
N ASP A 196 -12.70 -15.69 11.72
CA ASP A 196 -13.00 -16.94 12.43
C ASP A 196 -11.77 -17.83 12.65
N ARG A 197 -10.71 -17.60 11.89
CA ARG A 197 -9.45 -18.33 11.92
C ARG A 197 -8.27 -17.41 12.17
N PRO A 198 -7.94 -17.10 13.43
CA PRO A 198 -6.84 -16.19 13.78
C PRO A 198 -5.46 -16.60 13.24
N ASP A 199 -5.24 -17.91 12.97
CA ASP A 199 -4.02 -18.42 12.33
C ASP A 199 -3.82 -17.83 10.92
N ILE A 200 -4.90 -17.58 10.17
CA ILE A 200 -4.86 -16.99 8.83
C ILE A 200 -4.60 -15.48 8.91
N ALA A 201 -5.28 -14.76 9.81
CA ALA A 201 -5.12 -13.31 9.95
C ALA A 201 -3.80 -12.94 10.65
N GLY A 202 -3.31 -13.81 11.55
CA GLY A 202 -2.08 -13.60 12.32
C GLY A 202 -0.83 -13.44 11.45
N VAL A 203 -0.79 -14.07 10.26
CA VAL A 203 0.34 -13.92 9.32
C VAL A 203 0.54 -12.47 8.85
N SER A 204 -0.46 -11.61 9.00
CA SER A 204 -0.41 -10.19 8.72
C SER A 204 -0.54 -9.32 9.97
N LEU A 205 -0.32 -9.87 11.16
CA LEU A 205 -0.53 -9.18 12.44
C LEU A 205 -1.95 -8.59 12.57
N PHE A 206 -2.94 -9.23 11.97
CA PHE A 206 -4.34 -8.79 11.96
C PHE A 206 -4.54 -7.38 11.38
N ASN A 207 -3.59 -6.88 10.57
CA ASN A 207 -3.74 -5.60 9.92
C ASN A 207 -4.63 -5.71 8.67
N TYR A 208 -5.30 -4.62 8.36
CA TYR A 208 -6.04 -4.45 7.10
C TYR A 208 -6.29 -2.97 6.80
N ILE A 209 -6.76 -2.71 5.60
CA ILE A 209 -7.29 -1.42 5.15
C ILE A 209 -8.36 -1.65 4.07
N ASP A 210 -9.45 -0.93 4.13
CA ASP A 210 -10.38 -0.84 3.01
C ASP A 210 -9.74 -0.12 1.83
N ALA A 211 -9.88 -0.65 0.61
CA ALA A 211 -9.28 -0.06 -0.59
C ALA A 211 -9.76 1.38 -0.84
N ARG A 212 -10.99 1.72 -0.44
CA ARG A 212 -11.55 3.07 -0.56
C ARG A 212 -10.88 4.04 0.42
N ASP A 213 -10.62 3.62 1.66
CA ASP A 213 -9.90 4.43 2.65
C ASP A 213 -8.44 4.62 2.23
N ALA A 214 -7.79 3.58 1.70
CA ALA A 214 -6.44 3.71 1.14
C ALA A 214 -6.40 4.68 -0.05
N ALA A 215 -7.43 4.67 -0.91
CA ALA A 215 -7.56 5.63 -2.01
C ALA A 215 -7.74 7.05 -1.49
N GLU A 216 -8.57 7.28 -0.45
CA GLU A 216 -8.73 8.58 0.19
C GLU A 216 -7.42 9.10 0.80
N LEU A 217 -6.59 8.20 1.40
CA LEU A 217 -5.25 8.57 1.86
C LEU A 217 -4.37 9.05 0.71
N LEU A 218 -4.34 8.31 -0.41
CA LEU A 218 -3.51 8.66 -1.56
C LEU A 218 -3.90 10.01 -2.15
N ILE A 219 -5.20 10.31 -2.26
CA ILE A 219 -5.69 11.63 -2.71
C ILE A 219 -5.26 12.72 -1.73
N THR A 220 -5.49 12.52 -0.44
CA THR A 220 -5.10 13.48 0.61
C THR A 220 -3.57 13.72 0.59
N LEU A 221 -2.79 12.66 0.38
CA LEU A 221 -1.35 12.75 0.29
C LEU A 221 -0.90 13.52 -0.95
N LEU A 222 -1.53 13.31 -2.12
CA LEU A 222 -1.26 14.10 -3.34
C LEU A 222 -1.49 15.60 -3.09
N ASP A 223 -2.50 15.96 -2.34
CA ASP A 223 -2.81 17.36 -2.04
C ASP A 223 -1.83 17.97 -1.05
N ARG A 224 -1.41 17.20 -0.03
CA ARG A 224 -0.54 17.66 1.06
C ARG A 224 0.96 17.55 0.74
N LEU A 225 1.34 16.74 -0.25
CA LEU A 225 2.72 16.41 -0.57
C LEU A 225 3.66 17.64 -0.74
N PRO A 226 3.22 18.77 -1.34
CA PRO A 226 4.06 19.96 -1.45
C PRO A 226 4.48 20.58 -0.12
N GLY A 227 3.71 20.39 0.94
CA GLY A 227 3.97 20.93 2.28
C GLY A 227 4.73 19.98 3.22
N LEU A 228 5.04 18.77 2.76
CA LEU A 228 5.73 17.76 3.57
C LEU A 228 7.24 17.74 3.29
N PRO A 229 8.07 17.19 4.19
CA PRO A 229 9.44 16.78 3.84
C PRO A 229 9.40 15.81 2.65
N ASN A 230 10.38 15.92 1.73
CA ASN A 230 10.39 15.05 0.56
C ASN A 230 10.92 13.65 0.93
N GLY A 231 10.22 12.59 0.48
CA GLY A 231 10.63 11.21 0.74
C GLY A 231 9.99 10.57 1.99
N GLU A 232 8.91 11.15 2.51
CA GLU A 232 8.15 10.60 3.64
C GLU A 232 7.50 9.26 3.31
N VAL A 233 7.32 8.44 4.36
CA VAL A 233 6.61 7.15 4.29
C VAL A 233 5.44 7.18 5.25
N PHE A 234 4.30 6.56 4.86
CA PHE A 234 3.09 6.51 5.66
C PHE A 234 2.50 5.09 5.69
N PHE A 235 2.05 4.64 6.86
CA PHE A 235 1.15 3.49 6.92
C PHE A 235 -0.27 3.87 6.52
N ALA A 236 -0.92 2.98 5.78
CA ALA A 236 -2.35 3.03 5.49
C ALA A 236 -3.01 1.82 6.16
N GLY A 237 -3.46 1.97 7.39
CA GLY A 237 -4.11 0.93 8.19
C GLY A 237 -5.49 1.36 8.67
N ALA A 238 -6.39 0.39 8.88
CA ALA A 238 -7.67 0.61 9.52
C ALA A 238 -7.48 1.06 10.99
N ALA A 239 -8.50 1.70 11.54
CA ALA A 239 -8.49 2.17 12.93
C ALA A 239 -8.62 1.03 13.95
N ASP A 240 -8.94 -0.18 13.51
CA ASP A 240 -9.08 -1.37 14.33
C ASP A 240 -8.38 -2.60 13.72
N ALA A 241 -8.25 -3.65 14.51
CA ALA A 241 -7.68 -4.91 14.06
C ALA A 241 -8.73 -5.81 13.38
N LEU A 242 -8.31 -6.60 12.40
CA LEU A 242 -9.12 -7.66 11.79
C LEU A 242 -9.17 -8.88 12.73
N ALA A 243 -9.79 -8.70 13.89
CA ALA A 243 -9.89 -9.69 14.94
C ALA A 243 -11.15 -9.49 15.79
N ARG A 244 -11.79 -10.59 16.20
CA ARG A 244 -12.95 -10.55 17.10
C ARG A 244 -12.54 -10.29 18.55
N GLU A 245 -11.35 -10.73 18.95
CA GLU A 245 -10.79 -10.56 20.28
C GLU A 245 -9.78 -9.39 20.31
N PRO A 246 -9.55 -8.76 21.48
CA PRO A 246 -8.48 -7.78 21.63
C PRO A 246 -7.11 -8.35 21.29
N LEU A 247 -6.30 -7.58 20.53
CA LEU A 247 -4.95 -8.02 20.16
C LEU A 247 -4.01 -8.20 21.34
N ALA A 248 -4.25 -7.50 22.46
CA ALA A 248 -3.48 -7.69 23.69
C ALA A 248 -3.50 -9.15 24.16
N GLU A 249 -4.59 -9.86 23.93
CA GLU A 249 -4.78 -11.27 24.31
C GLU A 249 -4.50 -12.24 23.17
N LEU A 250 -4.94 -11.88 21.95
CA LEU A 250 -4.87 -12.74 20.78
C LEU A 250 -3.45 -12.84 20.22
N LEU A 251 -2.76 -11.71 20.10
CA LEU A 251 -1.48 -11.64 19.42
C LEU A 251 -0.39 -12.52 20.08
N PRO A 252 -0.25 -12.57 21.43
CA PRO A 252 0.70 -13.47 22.08
C PRO A 252 0.41 -14.97 21.89
N ARG A 253 -0.85 -15.34 21.67
CA ARG A 253 -1.23 -16.75 21.41
C ARG A 253 -0.82 -17.19 20.00
N VAL A 254 -0.91 -16.27 19.04
CA VAL A 254 -0.58 -16.55 17.62
C VAL A 254 0.90 -16.28 17.34
N ILE A 255 1.47 -15.24 17.94
CA ILE A 255 2.86 -14.82 17.78
C ILE A 255 3.49 -14.64 19.18
N PRO A 256 4.00 -15.71 19.80
CA PRO A 256 4.48 -15.70 21.20
C PRO A 256 5.56 -14.64 21.49
N SER A 257 6.35 -14.24 20.49
CA SER A 257 7.39 -13.20 20.64
C SER A 257 6.82 -11.82 20.99
N THR A 258 5.50 -11.61 20.87
CA THR A 258 4.81 -10.34 21.17
C THR A 258 4.34 -10.26 22.63
N ALA A 259 4.43 -11.33 23.42
CA ALA A 259 3.83 -11.43 24.77
C ALA A 259 4.19 -10.27 25.72
N GLY A 260 5.45 -9.78 25.67
CA GLY A 260 5.88 -8.65 26.50
C GLY A 260 5.46 -7.27 26.02
N LEU A 261 4.86 -7.15 24.84
CA LEU A 261 4.56 -5.88 24.17
C LEU A 261 3.07 -5.70 23.87
N ALA A 262 2.34 -6.81 23.68
CA ALA A 262 0.95 -6.79 23.23
C ALA A 262 0.00 -6.05 24.19
N GLY A 263 0.33 -5.94 25.49
CA GLY A 263 -0.46 -5.19 26.47
C GLY A 263 -0.64 -3.70 26.15
N ALA A 264 0.18 -3.14 25.24
CA ALA A 264 0.01 -1.78 24.76
C ALA A 264 -1.19 -1.62 23.78
N LEU A 265 -1.68 -2.74 23.19
CA LEU A 265 -2.78 -2.76 22.23
C LEU A 265 -4.12 -2.90 22.94
N THR A 266 -4.60 -1.82 23.57
CA THR A 266 -5.85 -1.84 24.34
C THR A 266 -7.09 -1.82 23.43
N GLY A 267 -8.17 -2.48 23.87
CA GLY A 267 -9.44 -2.49 23.14
C GLY A 267 -9.31 -3.07 21.73
N THR A 268 -9.67 -2.27 20.71
CA THR A 268 -9.62 -2.67 19.29
C THR A 268 -8.36 -2.19 18.57
N THR A 269 -7.38 -1.64 19.30
CA THR A 269 -6.16 -1.03 18.72
C THR A 269 -5.44 -2.02 17.79
N PRO A 270 -5.15 -1.61 16.53
CA PRO A 270 -4.43 -2.45 15.58
C PRO A 270 -2.93 -2.53 15.91
N ALA A 271 -2.25 -3.56 15.35
CA ALA A 271 -0.81 -3.71 15.54
C ALA A 271 0.02 -2.64 14.81
N PHE A 272 -0.55 -1.99 13.79
CA PHE A 272 0.07 -0.91 13.02
C PHE A 272 -0.64 0.41 13.28
N SER A 273 0.13 1.48 13.44
CA SER A 273 -0.35 2.83 13.71
C SER A 273 -0.37 3.67 12.45
N SER A 274 -1.49 4.31 12.15
CA SER A 274 -1.60 5.36 11.12
C SER A 274 -1.58 6.78 11.72
N ALA A 275 -1.10 6.94 12.95
CA ALA A 275 -1.09 8.23 13.67
C ALA A 275 -0.26 9.31 12.95
N LYS A 276 0.75 8.93 12.17
CA LYS A 276 1.51 9.87 11.33
C LYS A 276 0.64 10.47 10.23
N ALA A 277 -0.16 9.64 9.56
CA ALA A 277 -1.09 10.10 8.54
C ALA A 277 -2.17 11.03 9.14
N GLU A 278 -2.69 10.72 10.32
CA GLU A 278 -3.61 11.61 11.04
C GLU A 278 -2.96 12.94 11.37
N ARG A 279 -1.79 12.94 11.98
CA ARG A 279 -1.09 14.15 12.42
C ARG A 279 -0.67 15.06 11.27
N LEU A 280 -0.12 14.50 10.18
CA LEU A 280 0.46 15.30 9.09
C LEU A 280 -0.51 15.58 7.95
N LEU A 281 -1.49 14.70 7.74
CA LEU A 281 -2.41 14.79 6.61
C LEU A 281 -3.86 15.12 7.06
N GLY A 282 -4.19 14.91 8.33
CA GLY A 282 -5.56 14.97 8.83
C GLY A 282 -6.42 13.79 8.35
N TRP A 283 -5.79 12.68 7.95
CA TRP A 283 -6.47 11.51 7.43
C TRP A 283 -6.63 10.43 8.51
N GLN A 284 -7.80 9.82 8.54
CA GLN A 284 -8.12 8.62 9.32
C GLN A 284 -8.93 7.65 8.49
N ALA A 285 -8.71 6.34 8.67
CA ALA A 285 -9.56 5.31 8.09
C ALA A 285 -10.98 5.40 8.70
N LYS A 286 -11.99 5.29 7.85
CA LYS A 286 -13.41 5.42 8.22
C LYS A 286 -14.15 4.09 8.27
N ARG A 287 -13.65 3.10 7.50
CA ARG A 287 -14.32 1.81 7.32
C ARG A 287 -13.69 0.75 8.22
N SER A 288 -14.56 0.00 8.87
CA SER A 288 -14.19 -1.11 9.75
C SER A 288 -14.91 -2.37 9.31
N TRP A 289 -14.29 -3.52 9.49
CA TRP A 289 -14.95 -4.80 9.27
C TRP A 289 -16.24 -4.92 10.09
N ARG A 290 -16.33 -4.22 11.21
CA ARG A 290 -17.54 -4.20 12.08
C ARG A 290 -18.72 -3.47 11.45
N THR A 291 -18.46 -2.61 10.46
CA THR A 291 -19.50 -1.85 9.73
C THR A 291 -19.71 -2.35 8.31
N GLU A 292 -18.66 -2.90 7.68
CA GLU A 292 -18.71 -3.34 6.28
C GLU A 292 -19.19 -4.78 6.12
N LEU A 293 -18.86 -5.67 7.07
CA LEU A 293 -19.42 -7.03 7.06
C LEU A 293 -20.88 -6.98 7.55
N ARG A 294 -21.79 -7.36 6.68
CA ARG A 294 -23.18 -7.67 7.08
C ARG A 294 -23.16 -9.09 7.65
N GLU A 295 -23.30 -9.21 8.98
CA GLU A 295 -23.63 -10.51 9.56
C GLU A 295 -25.06 -10.83 9.11
N TYR A 296 -25.21 -11.91 8.33
CA TYR A 296 -26.50 -12.47 7.96
C TYR A 296 -27.01 -13.38 9.07
#